data_9e721f396ae7f63484520c195e6a92da
#
_entry.id   9e721f396ae7f63484520c195e6a92da
#
_cell.length_a   1.000
_cell.length_b   1.000
_cell.length_c   1.000
_cell.angle_alpha   90.00
_cell.angle_beta   90.00
_cell.angle_gamma   90.00
#
_symmetry.space_group_name_H-M   'P 1'
#
loop_
_entity.id
_entity.type
_entity.pdbx_description
1 polymer ?
#
loop_
_entity_poly.entity_id
_entity_poly.type
_entity_poly.pdbx_seq_one_letter_code
_entity_poly.pdbx_strand_id
1 'polypeptide(L)'
;MKFNHNLLFISSQYLDGDNPSQQVLEELQTELAERGFKIHITHQISDGLKIIEKSPQYSGIGFYWEPDNPTFAEELQHFISIFRKRNATTPLIIFSEQNITDRIPLDVLKEVSEYVYLFSESAAFTANRLYSLVHRYADKLLPPYFKTLKDFTEDGDYYWDCPGHMGGMAYLKHPVGIEFINFFGENMMRADIGVATAEMGDYLIHAGPPKKSEEIAARLFGSDWTFYGVSGSSGSNRIVAQAAVGADEIAIIDRNCHKSLNHGLTLSQARPVYLKPTRNAWGLIGPIPTGRLKKASIDALVANSRLASGAVSQSPSYAVVTNCTYDGFCYNVNDVVRHLGESAPRIHFDEAWYAYARFHPLYQSRYAMDAEETPNRPTLFAVQSTHKMLPSLSMASMIHVKKSDRAPLNFDDFNDAFMMHGTTSPYYPIIASIDVAVSMMEGESGYSLVQESIEEAIAFRKAVVSVKRQLQEQEGGDAWFFDVLQPTEVQDSDSGQRYSFEEAPVSLLSHSADCWSLRSGERWHGFADDDLVETNSMLDPVKVTLTCPGIGPKG
;
A
#
# COMPACT_ATOMS: atom_id res chain seq x y z
N MET A 1 1.97 -29.60 4.50
CA MET A 1 3.21 -28.88 4.86
C MET A 1 3.32 -28.77 6.37
N LYS A 2 4.48 -29.10 6.97
CA LYS A 2 4.69 -28.79 8.40
C LYS A 2 4.90 -27.27 8.48
N PHE A 3 3.96 -26.57 9.09
CA PHE A 3 4.14 -25.14 9.39
C PHE A 3 5.29 -25.00 10.39
N ASN A 4 6.37 -24.38 9.98
CA ASN A 4 7.43 -23.98 10.88
C ASN A 4 7.04 -22.60 11.46
N HIS A 5 6.42 -22.60 12.62
CA HIS A 5 6.21 -21.39 13.40
C HIS A 5 7.51 -21.02 14.11
N ASN A 6 8.00 -19.82 13.90
CA ASN A 6 9.14 -19.30 14.63
C ASN A 6 8.65 -18.66 15.93
N LEU A 7 9.24 -19.05 17.06
CA LEU A 7 9.07 -18.39 18.35
C LEU A 7 10.39 -17.73 18.77
N LEU A 8 10.31 -16.56 19.34
CA LEU A 8 11.46 -15.89 19.96
C LEU A 8 11.30 -15.96 21.49
N PHE A 9 12.24 -16.59 22.17
CA PHE A 9 12.30 -16.58 23.62
C PHE A 9 13.42 -15.67 24.09
N ILE A 10 13.06 -14.74 24.96
CA ILE A 10 13.97 -13.76 25.57
C ILE A 10 14.11 -14.12 27.04
N SER A 11 15.27 -14.65 27.44
CA SER A 11 15.50 -15.15 28.80
C SER A 11 16.97 -15.15 29.17
N SER A 12 17.32 -14.44 30.24
CA SER A 12 18.64 -14.48 30.85
C SER A 12 18.94 -15.83 31.51
N GLN A 13 17.93 -16.64 31.84
CA GLN A 13 18.07 -17.93 32.51
C GLN A 13 18.85 -18.97 31.71
N TYR A 14 18.91 -18.85 30.38
CA TYR A 14 19.73 -19.73 29.55
C TYR A 14 21.26 -19.49 29.66
N LEU A 15 21.67 -18.48 30.44
CA LEU A 15 23.11 -18.18 30.69
C LEU A 15 23.66 -18.89 31.92
N ASP A 16 22.81 -19.22 32.91
CA ASP A 16 23.20 -19.81 34.18
C ASP A 16 22.95 -21.34 34.17
N GLY A 17 23.92 -22.14 33.72
CA GLY A 17 23.82 -23.60 33.71
C GLY A 17 23.46 -24.18 35.10
N ASP A 18 22.56 -25.15 35.15
CA ASP A 18 21.99 -25.83 36.33
C ASP A 18 20.88 -25.10 37.12
N ASN A 19 20.18 -24.17 36.52
CA ASN A 19 19.02 -23.52 37.10
C ASN A 19 17.73 -24.37 36.83
N PRO A 20 16.86 -24.62 37.82
CA PRO A 20 15.60 -25.35 37.62
C PRO A 20 14.69 -24.74 36.53
N SER A 21 14.65 -23.41 36.42
CA SER A 21 13.86 -22.73 35.38
C SER A 21 14.40 -23.00 34.00
N GLN A 22 15.72 -23.09 33.82
CA GLN A 22 16.34 -23.48 32.55
C GLN A 22 15.89 -24.90 32.15
N GLN A 23 15.92 -25.85 33.04
CA GLN A 23 15.49 -27.24 32.74
C GLN A 23 14.05 -27.28 32.23
N VAL A 24 13.13 -26.60 32.91
CA VAL A 24 11.71 -26.52 32.46
C VAL A 24 11.58 -25.84 31.11
N LEU A 25 12.35 -24.79 30.84
CA LEU A 25 12.33 -24.10 29.54
C LEU A 25 12.93 -24.97 28.41
N GLU A 26 13.96 -25.79 28.69
CA GLU A 26 14.54 -26.76 27.74
C GLU A 26 13.56 -27.91 27.44
N GLU A 27 12.86 -28.41 28.45
CA GLU A 27 11.78 -29.40 28.28
C GLU A 27 10.65 -28.81 27.42
N LEU A 28 10.22 -27.58 27.71
CA LEU A 28 9.21 -26.86 26.90
C LEU A 28 9.67 -26.66 25.47
N GLN A 29 10.93 -26.29 25.27
CA GLN A 29 11.52 -26.13 23.93
C GLN A 29 11.46 -27.46 23.16
N THR A 30 11.79 -28.57 23.79
CA THR A 30 11.75 -29.91 23.19
C THR A 30 10.32 -30.25 22.76
N GLU A 31 9.36 -30.07 23.66
CA GLU A 31 7.94 -30.32 23.40
C GLU A 31 7.36 -29.44 22.26
N LEU A 32 7.78 -28.18 22.19
CA LEU A 32 7.40 -27.28 21.12
C LEU A 32 8.05 -27.67 19.79
N ALA A 33 9.32 -28.09 19.80
CA ALA A 33 10.02 -28.55 18.60
C ALA A 33 9.35 -29.81 17.99
N GLU A 34 8.89 -30.74 18.81
CA GLU A 34 8.11 -31.91 18.38
C GLU A 34 6.80 -31.52 17.68
N ARG A 35 6.21 -30.38 18.07
CA ARG A 35 5.02 -29.80 17.44
C ARG A 35 5.29 -28.92 16.22
N GLY A 36 6.57 -28.86 15.77
CA GLY A 36 6.97 -28.16 14.56
C GLY A 36 7.35 -26.68 14.74
N PHE A 37 7.56 -26.24 15.97
CA PHE A 37 8.08 -24.89 16.22
C PHE A 37 9.60 -24.84 16.07
N LYS A 38 10.09 -23.72 15.53
CA LYS A 38 11.50 -23.33 15.60
C LYS A 38 11.64 -22.25 16.66
N ILE A 39 12.49 -22.49 17.64
CA ILE A 39 12.67 -21.56 18.76
C ILE A 39 14.03 -20.88 18.60
N HIS A 40 14.00 -19.57 18.59
CA HIS A 40 15.19 -18.72 18.67
C HIS A 40 15.26 -18.18 20.10
N ILE A 41 16.43 -18.26 20.68
CA ILE A 41 16.68 -17.78 22.04
C ILE A 41 17.61 -16.60 21.99
N THR A 42 17.29 -15.57 22.77
CA THR A 42 18.19 -14.45 23.08
C THR A 42 18.14 -14.14 24.56
N HIS A 43 19.15 -13.48 25.08
CA HIS A 43 19.30 -13.32 26.52
C HIS A 43 18.83 -11.97 27.05
N GLN A 44 18.75 -10.97 26.18
CA GLN A 44 18.38 -9.60 26.55
C GLN A 44 17.27 -9.05 25.63
N ILE A 45 16.43 -8.20 26.18
CA ILE A 45 15.36 -7.51 25.43
C ILE A 45 15.94 -6.68 24.28
N SER A 46 17.08 -6.01 24.51
CA SER A 46 17.78 -5.21 23.49
C SER A 46 18.24 -6.02 22.28
N ASP A 47 18.63 -7.28 22.47
CA ASP A 47 19.00 -8.17 21.37
C ASP A 47 17.77 -8.70 20.66
N GLY A 48 16.69 -8.97 21.41
CA GLY A 48 15.37 -9.27 20.86
C GLY A 48 14.86 -8.16 19.92
N LEU A 49 15.02 -6.89 20.29
CA LEU A 49 14.70 -5.74 19.43
C LEU A 49 15.46 -5.78 18.11
N LYS A 50 16.78 -5.95 18.15
CA LYS A 50 17.62 -6.05 16.93
C LYS A 50 17.20 -7.21 16.02
N ILE A 51 16.73 -8.32 16.60
CA ILE A 51 16.27 -9.49 15.87
C ILE A 51 14.96 -9.18 15.16
N ILE A 52 13.96 -8.60 15.85
CA ILE A 52 12.65 -8.29 15.25
C ILE A 52 12.72 -7.17 14.21
N GLU A 53 13.61 -6.20 14.37
CA GLU A 53 13.86 -5.15 13.36
C GLU A 53 14.36 -5.73 12.05
N LYS A 54 15.22 -6.76 12.11
CA LYS A 54 15.78 -7.42 10.92
C LYS A 54 14.88 -8.49 10.33
N SER A 55 14.09 -9.16 11.17
CA SER A 55 13.29 -10.33 10.77
C SER A 55 12.02 -10.44 11.63
N PRO A 56 10.93 -9.76 11.26
CA PRO A 56 9.71 -9.71 12.06
C PRO A 56 8.86 -11.00 12.00
N GLN A 57 9.35 -12.09 11.42
CA GLN A 57 8.60 -13.32 11.12
C GLN A 57 8.45 -14.28 12.31
N TYR A 58 8.06 -13.76 13.46
CA TYR A 58 7.77 -14.57 14.63
C TYR A 58 6.26 -14.73 14.84
N SER A 59 5.84 -15.98 15.10
CA SER A 59 4.44 -16.32 15.40
C SER A 59 4.10 -16.16 16.88
N GLY A 60 5.08 -15.84 17.71
CA GLY A 60 4.93 -15.54 19.12
C GLY A 60 6.26 -15.16 19.75
N ILE A 61 6.22 -14.31 20.79
CA ILE A 61 7.40 -13.91 21.54
C ILE A 61 7.18 -14.20 23.01
N GLY A 62 8.11 -14.92 23.62
CA GLY A 62 8.12 -15.26 25.03
C GLY A 62 9.18 -14.49 25.80
N PHE A 63 8.80 -13.93 26.92
CA PHE A 63 9.69 -13.22 27.83
C PHE A 63 9.74 -13.95 29.18
N TYR A 64 10.93 -14.25 29.65
CA TYR A 64 11.09 -14.65 31.04
C TYR A 64 11.14 -13.40 31.93
N TRP A 65 10.22 -13.31 32.87
CA TRP A 65 10.16 -12.18 33.79
C TRP A 65 11.32 -12.20 34.78
N GLU A 66 12.09 -11.14 34.82
CA GLU A 66 13.23 -10.97 35.72
C GLU A 66 12.82 -10.17 36.96
N PRO A 67 12.48 -10.82 38.09
CA PRO A 67 11.94 -10.12 39.27
C PRO A 67 12.95 -9.18 39.94
N ASP A 68 14.24 -9.44 39.75
CA ASP A 68 15.35 -8.68 40.35
C ASP A 68 15.87 -7.55 39.43
N ASN A 69 15.36 -7.46 38.20
CA ASN A 69 15.70 -6.39 37.27
C ASN A 69 14.68 -5.24 37.41
N PRO A 70 15.03 -4.09 38.04
CA PRO A 70 14.08 -3.01 38.25
C PRO A 70 13.64 -2.29 36.96
N THR A 71 14.39 -2.40 35.86
CA THR A 71 14.10 -1.77 34.57
C THR A 71 13.39 -2.70 33.59
N PHE A 72 13.21 -3.98 33.93
CA PHE A 72 12.65 -4.99 33.03
C PHE A 72 11.28 -4.59 32.47
N ALA A 73 10.39 -4.06 33.29
CA ALA A 73 9.07 -3.63 32.88
C ALA A 73 9.11 -2.48 31.87
N GLU A 74 10.02 -1.51 32.06
CA GLU A 74 10.21 -0.37 31.14
C GLU A 74 10.83 -0.83 29.83
N GLU A 75 11.81 -1.71 29.86
CA GLU A 75 12.44 -2.29 28.67
C GLU A 75 11.43 -3.11 27.87
N LEU A 76 10.58 -3.92 28.54
CA LEU A 76 9.52 -4.69 27.92
C LEU A 76 8.45 -3.78 27.30
N GLN A 77 8.04 -2.70 27.98
CA GLN A 77 7.11 -1.73 27.45
C GLN A 77 7.66 -1.04 26.18
N HIS A 78 8.94 -0.69 26.21
CA HIS A 78 9.63 -0.14 25.05
C HIS A 78 9.66 -1.14 23.88
N PHE A 79 10.02 -2.40 24.14
CA PHE A 79 9.97 -3.46 23.14
C PHE A 79 8.57 -3.59 22.52
N ILE A 80 7.53 -3.65 23.34
CA ILE A 80 6.13 -3.78 22.89
C ILE A 80 5.77 -2.58 21.99
N SER A 81 6.15 -1.37 22.36
CA SER A 81 5.82 -0.16 21.59
C SER A 81 6.41 -0.17 20.18
N ILE A 82 7.61 -0.73 20.01
CA ILE A 82 8.25 -0.89 18.70
C ILE A 82 7.62 -2.06 17.94
N PHE A 83 7.47 -3.19 18.60
CA PHE A 83 6.98 -4.43 17.97
C PHE A 83 5.55 -4.29 17.46
N ARG A 84 4.67 -3.63 18.22
CA ARG A 84 3.25 -3.46 17.86
C ARG A 84 3.02 -2.57 16.63
N LYS A 85 3.96 -1.78 16.22
CA LYS A 85 3.86 -0.97 14.99
C LYS A 85 3.59 -1.83 13.75
N ARG A 86 4.15 -3.04 13.69
CA ARG A 86 3.99 -3.96 12.55
C ARG A 86 3.29 -5.28 12.90
N ASN A 87 3.26 -5.63 14.17
CA ASN A 87 2.80 -6.94 14.66
C ASN A 87 1.69 -6.77 15.69
N ALA A 88 0.58 -6.13 15.29
CA ALA A 88 -0.50 -5.72 16.18
C ALA A 88 -1.09 -6.87 17.02
N THR A 89 -1.15 -8.08 16.48
CA THR A 89 -1.85 -9.22 17.10
C THR A 89 -0.97 -10.41 17.42
N THR A 90 0.34 -10.37 17.12
CA THR A 90 1.26 -11.46 17.43
C THR A 90 1.27 -11.75 18.94
N PRO A 91 1.10 -13.02 19.36
CA PRO A 91 1.07 -13.39 20.77
C PRO A 91 2.34 -13.01 21.52
N LEU A 92 2.16 -12.35 22.67
CA LEU A 92 3.20 -12.13 23.66
C LEU A 92 2.94 -13.02 24.87
N ILE A 93 3.96 -13.73 25.33
CA ILE A 93 3.89 -14.73 26.38
C ILE A 93 4.85 -14.32 27.49
N ILE A 94 4.39 -14.31 28.73
CA ILE A 94 5.26 -14.09 29.90
C ILE A 94 5.45 -15.42 30.64
N PHE A 95 6.70 -15.79 30.88
CA PHE A 95 7.10 -16.90 31.72
C PHE A 95 7.57 -16.39 33.07
N SER A 96 7.16 -17.03 34.15
CA SER A 96 7.62 -16.70 35.49
C SER A 96 7.59 -17.92 36.45
N GLU A 97 8.39 -17.86 37.52
CA GLU A 97 8.43 -18.87 38.57
C GLU A 97 7.31 -18.71 39.59
N GLN A 98 6.82 -17.48 39.75
CA GLN A 98 5.83 -17.12 40.78
C GLN A 98 4.74 -16.25 40.15
N ASN A 99 3.62 -16.11 40.85
CA ASN A 99 2.60 -15.15 40.45
C ASN A 99 3.12 -13.73 40.63
N ILE A 100 3.28 -13.03 39.50
CA ILE A 100 3.76 -11.66 39.42
C ILE A 100 2.73 -10.71 38.83
N THR A 101 1.48 -11.14 38.69
CA THR A 101 0.43 -10.35 38.02
C THR A 101 0.29 -8.96 38.63
N ASP A 102 0.48 -8.85 39.94
CA ASP A 102 0.44 -7.54 40.66
C ASP A 102 1.68 -6.65 40.40
N ARG A 103 2.73 -7.22 39.81
CA ARG A 103 3.98 -6.48 39.51
C ARG A 103 4.08 -6.05 38.06
N ILE A 104 3.25 -6.60 37.20
CA ILE A 104 3.23 -6.26 35.75
C ILE A 104 2.43 -4.97 35.58
N PRO A 105 3.00 -3.91 34.95
CA PRO A 105 2.25 -2.71 34.61
C PRO A 105 1.01 -3.04 33.78
N LEU A 106 -0.09 -2.34 34.05
CA LEU A 106 -1.38 -2.61 33.39
C LEU A 106 -1.29 -2.51 31.85
N ASP A 107 -0.47 -1.60 31.35
CA ASP A 107 -0.29 -1.43 29.90
C ASP A 107 0.45 -2.62 29.27
N VAL A 108 1.43 -3.19 29.97
CA VAL A 108 2.08 -4.44 29.54
C VAL A 108 1.11 -5.61 29.62
N LEU A 109 0.34 -5.70 30.72
CA LEU A 109 -0.61 -6.80 30.94
C LEU A 109 -1.69 -6.87 29.85
N LYS A 110 -2.14 -5.74 29.33
CA LYS A 110 -3.12 -5.68 28.22
C LYS A 110 -2.59 -6.29 26.93
N GLU A 111 -1.28 -6.27 26.72
CA GLU A 111 -0.61 -6.79 25.54
C GLU A 111 -0.25 -8.27 25.63
N VAL A 112 -0.26 -8.83 26.84
CA VAL A 112 0.09 -10.24 27.09
C VAL A 112 -1.05 -11.15 26.68
N SER A 113 -0.74 -12.09 25.79
CA SER A 113 -1.70 -13.06 25.27
C SER A 113 -1.80 -14.32 26.11
N GLU A 114 -0.70 -14.68 26.81
CA GLU A 114 -0.63 -15.88 27.64
C GLU A 114 0.37 -15.66 28.78
N TYR A 115 0.04 -16.21 29.94
CA TYR A 115 0.85 -16.21 31.14
C TYR A 115 1.18 -17.63 31.56
N VAL A 116 2.46 -17.94 31.70
CA VAL A 116 2.95 -19.30 32.00
C VAL A 116 3.70 -19.31 33.34
N TYR A 117 3.18 -20.10 34.31
CA TYR A 117 3.90 -20.41 35.54
C TYR A 117 4.74 -21.66 35.31
N LEU A 118 6.07 -21.52 35.30
CA LEU A 118 6.99 -22.58 34.89
C LEU A 118 6.86 -23.86 35.69
N PHE A 119 6.54 -23.76 36.97
CA PHE A 119 6.47 -24.93 37.89
C PHE A 119 5.05 -25.38 38.19
N SER A 120 4.03 -24.81 37.57
CA SER A 120 2.63 -25.16 37.87
C SER A 120 2.07 -26.25 36.97
N GLU A 121 2.59 -26.40 35.77
CA GLU A 121 2.08 -27.29 34.73
C GLU A 121 3.23 -28.06 34.06
N SER A 122 2.94 -29.19 33.44
CA SER A 122 3.95 -29.94 32.70
C SER A 122 4.32 -29.19 31.38
N ALA A 123 5.56 -29.36 30.94
CA ALA A 123 6.04 -28.80 29.68
C ALA A 123 5.14 -29.20 28.49
N ALA A 124 4.67 -30.43 28.42
CA ALA A 124 3.76 -30.92 27.39
C ALA A 124 2.40 -30.21 27.40
N PHE A 125 1.84 -29.90 28.57
CA PHE A 125 0.57 -29.18 28.69
C PHE A 125 0.75 -27.72 28.25
N THR A 126 1.79 -27.06 28.72
CA THR A 126 2.15 -25.69 28.31
C THR A 126 2.38 -25.61 26.81
N ALA A 127 3.13 -26.55 26.23
CA ALA A 127 3.36 -26.62 24.79
C ALA A 127 2.07 -26.73 23.97
N ASN A 128 1.08 -27.52 24.45
CA ASN A 128 -0.24 -27.61 23.80
C ASN A 128 -1.03 -26.30 23.88
N ARG A 129 -0.95 -25.57 25.00
CA ARG A 129 -1.57 -24.25 25.14
C ARG A 129 -0.96 -23.26 24.16
N LEU A 130 0.37 -23.16 24.10
CA LEU A 130 1.09 -22.27 23.18
C LEU A 130 0.85 -22.65 21.71
N TYR A 131 0.82 -23.95 21.41
CA TYR A 131 0.43 -24.45 20.10
C TYR A 131 -0.95 -23.92 19.69
N SER A 132 -1.94 -24.10 20.56
CA SER A 132 -3.31 -23.63 20.31
C SER A 132 -3.41 -22.11 20.19
N LEU A 133 -2.61 -21.35 20.97
CA LEU A 133 -2.56 -19.90 20.91
C LEU A 133 -2.02 -19.43 19.55
N VAL A 134 -0.89 -19.99 19.13
CA VAL A 134 -0.23 -19.60 17.85
C VAL A 134 -1.07 -20.03 16.65
N HIS A 135 -1.71 -21.19 16.69
CA HIS A 135 -2.61 -21.61 15.60
C HIS A 135 -3.84 -20.70 15.48
N ARG A 136 -4.48 -20.35 16.59
CA ARG A 136 -5.59 -19.36 16.56
C ARG A 136 -5.16 -18.00 16.04
N TYR A 137 -3.94 -17.57 16.36
CA TYR A 137 -3.36 -16.34 15.80
C TYR A 137 -3.17 -16.48 14.29
N ALA A 138 -2.52 -17.55 13.83
CA ALA A 138 -2.26 -17.79 12.42
C ALA A 138 -3.55 -17.84 11.58
N ASP A 139 -4.60 -18.49 12.10
CA ASP A 139 -5.91 -18.56 11.45
C ASP A 139 -6.59 -17.19 11.30
N LYS A 140 -6.41 -16.32 12.29
CA LYS A 140 -6.98 -14.96 12.28
C LYS A 140 -6.15 -13.96 11.46
N LEU A 141 -4.87 -14.27 11.24
CA LEU A 141 -3.95 -13.39 10.52
C LEU A 141 -4.28 -13.32 9.04
N LEU A 142 -4.83 -14.40 8.47
CA LEU A 142 -5.04 -14.51 7.04
C LEU A 142 -6.30 -13.75 6.60
N PRO A 143 -6.18 -12.87 5.58
CA PRO A 143 -7.33 -12.19 5.00
C PRO A 143 -8.25 -13.18 4.27
N PRO A 144 -9.55 -12.84 4.09
CA PRO A 144 -10.59 -13.82 3.77
C PRO A 144 -10.39 -14.56 2.45
N TYR A 145 -9.96 -13.86 1.40
CA TYR A 145 -9.76 -14.50 0.11
C TYR A 145 -8.53 -15.41 0.11
N PHE A 146 -7.41 -14.90 0.60
CA PHE A 146 -6.17 -15.68 0.68
C PHE A 146 -6.33 -16.89 1.62
N LYS A 147 -7.04 -16.73 2.75
CA LYS A 147 -7.34 -17.86 3.64
C LYS A 147 -8.07 -18.97 2.90
N THR A 148 -9.14 -18.63 2.19
CA THR A 148 -9.94 -19.62 1.46
C THR A 148 -9.12 -20.30 0.36
N LEU A 149 -8.31 -19.54 -0.41
CA LEU A 149 -7.44 -20.11 -1.44
C LEU A 149 -6.39 -21.06 -0.84
N LYS A 150 -5.83 -20.69 0.31
CA LYS A 150 -4.86 -21.50 1.02
C LYS A 150 -5.51 -22.82 1.51
N ASP A 151 -6.65 -22.73 2.19
CA ASP A 151 -7.39 -23.89 2.69
C ASP A 151 -7.74 -24.84 1.54
N PHE A 152 -8.30 -24.33 0.43
CA PHE A 152 -8.57 -25.10 -0.78
C PHE A 152 -7.32 -25.78 -1.35
N THR A 153 -6.19 -25.08 -1.38
CA THR A 153 -4.92 -25.63 -1.87
C THR A 153 -4.40 -26.77 -0.98
N GLU A 154 -4.62 -26.69 0.33
CA GLU A 154 -4.16 -27.67 1.32
C GLU A 154 -5.07 -28.91 1.44
N ASP A 155 -6.38 -28.79 1.14
CA ASP A 155 -7.35 -29.88 1.21
C ASP A 155 -7.06 -31.00 0.20
N GLY A 156 -6.35 -30.69 -0.86
CA GLY A 156 -5.81 -31.67 -1.79
C GLY A 156 -6.82 -32.28 -2.73
N ASP A 157 -7.88 -31.57 -3.02
CA ASP A 157 -8.91 -32.01 -3.97
C ASP A 157 -8.37 -32.23 -5.39
N TYR A 158 -8.97 -33.16 -6.12
CA TYR A 158 -8.62 -33.45 -7.50
C TYR A 158 -9.30 -32.46 -8.45
N TYR A 159 -8.50 -31.89 -9.35
CA TYR A 159 -9.00 -31.02 -10.40
C TYR A 159 -9.52 -31.84 -11.59
N TRP A 160 -10.80 -31.68 -11.89
CA TRP A 160 -11.44 -32.31 -13.07
C TRP A 160 -11.74 -31.28 -14.16
N ASP A 161 -11.40 -30.03 -13.92
CA ASP A 161 -11.67 -28.87 -14.75
C ASP A 161 -10.36 -28.18 -15.19
N CYS A 162 -10.46 -26.98 -15.77
CA CYS A 162 -9.31 -26.12 -16.06
C CYS A 162 -8.73 -25.52 -14.75
N PRO A 163 -7.44 -25.14 -14.75
CA PRO A 163 -6.48 -25.14 -15.86
C PRO A 163 -5.97 -26.52 -16.24
N GLY A 164 -5.56 -26.68 -17.53
CA GLY A 164 -5.11 -27.95 -18.09
C GLY A 164 -3.88 -28.59 -17.44
N HIS A 165 -3.16 -27.88 -16.58
CA HIS A 165 -2.07 -28.45 -15.77
C HIS A 165 -2.59 -29.23 -14.54
N MET A 166 -3.86 -29.11 -14.19
CA MET A 166 -4.54 -29.90 -13.15
C MET A 166 -3.76 -29.90 -11.82
N GLY A 167 -3.61 -28.70 -11.22
CA GLY A 167 -2.83 -28.54 -9.98
C GLY A 167 -1.33 -28.85 -10.12
N GLY A 168 -0.80 -28.84 -11.34
CA GLY A 168 0.59 -29.15 -11.67
C GLY A 168 0.86 -30.56 -12.16
N MET A 169 -0.12 -31.49 -12.05
CA MET A 169 0.07 -32.91 -12.41
C MET A 169 0.52 -33.13 -13.86
N ALA A 170 0.07 -32.30 -14.79
CA ALA A 170 0.47 -32.41 -16.20
C ALA A 170 1.97 -32.10 -16.39
N TYR A 171 2.52 -31.17 -15.63
CA TYR A 171 3.95 -30.81 -15.70
C TYR A 171 4.87 -31.96 -15.27
N LEU A 172 4.44 -32.78 -14.28
CA LEU A 172 5.24 -33.90 -13.78
C LEU A 172 5.48 -35.01 -14.83
N LYS A 173 4.76 -34.97 -15.96
CA LYS A 173 4.89 -35.95 -17.04
C LYS A 173 6.01 -35.65 -18.03
N HIS A 174 6.73 -34.53 -17.87
CA HIS A 174 7.78 -34.12 -18.79
C HIS A 174 8.93 -33.41 -18.05
N PRO A 175 10.22 -33.67 -18.39
CA PRO A 175 11.36 -33.06 -17.69
C PRO A 175 11.31 -31.53 -17.62
N VAL A 176 10.92 -30.83 -18.68
CA VAL A 176 10.77 -29.37 -18.69
C VAL A 176 9.68 -28.92 -17.71
N GLY A 177 8.61 -29.67 -17.61
CA GLY A 177 7.54 -29.39 -16.65
C GLY A 177 7.98 -29.59 -15.19
N ILE A 178 8.80 -30.60 -14.93
CA ILE A 178 9.37 -30.85 -13.59
C ILE A 178 10.24 -29.66 -13.17
N GLU A 179 11.11 -29.14 -14.05
CA GLU A 179 11.92 -27.96 -13.77
C GLU A 179 11.03 -26.71 -13.49
N PHE A 180 9.93 -26.57 -14.23
CA PHE A 180 8.99 -25.48 -14.01
C PHE A 180 8.35 -25.54 -12.61
N ILE A 181 7.89 -26.73 -12.17
CA ILE A 181 7.35 -26.92 -10.80
C ILE A 181 8.42 -26.73 -9.74
N ASN A 182 9.64 -27.25 -9.96
CA ASN A 182 10.75 -27.08 -9.01
C ASN A 182 11.06 -25.60 -8.78
N PHE A 183 10.96 -24.78 -9.81
CA PHE A 183 11.21 -23.34 -9.73
C PHE A 183 10.07 -22.59 -9.02
N PHE A 184 8.81 -22.80 -9.42
CA PHE A 184 7.66 -22.05 -8.88
C PHE A 184 7.06 -22.65 -7.60
N GLY A 185 7.26 -23.93 -7.37
CA GLY A 185 6.68 -24.67 -6.26
C GLY A 185 5.26 -25.18 -6.52
N GLU A 186 4.90 -26.23 -5.80
CA GLU A 186 3.61 -26.93 -5.96
C GLU A 186 2.41 -26.02 -5.62
N ASN A 187 2.51 -25.22 -4.55
CA ASN A 187 1.41 -24.37 -4.11
C ASN A 187 0.99 -23.35 -5.16
N MET A 188 1.94 -22.83 -5.95
CA MET A 188 1.63 -21.91 -7.04
C MET A 188 0.76 -22.57 -8.09
N MET A 189 1.05 -23.84 -8.42
CA MET A 189 0.28 -24.62 -9.38
C MET A 189 -1.09 -25.02 -8.84
N ARG A 190 -1.17 -25.35 -7.56
CA ARG A 190 -2.42 -25.74 -6.90
C ARG A 190 -3.35 -24.57 -6.61
N ALA A 191 -2.81 -23.37 -6.47
CA ALA A 191 -3.58 -22.14 -6.28
C ALA A 191 -4.13 -21.58 -7.61
N ASP A 192 -3.67 -22.06 -8.76
CA ASP A 192 -4.24 -21.73 -10.07
C ASP A 192 -5.39 -22.68 -10.38
N ILE A 193 -6.59 -22.27 -10.05
CA ILE A 193 -7.81 -23.09 -10.06
C ILE A 193 -8.85 -22.51 -11.01
N GLY A 194 -9.83 -23.34 -11.41
CA GLY A 194 -11.01 -22.91 -12.17
C GLY A 194 -12.02 -22.13 -11.31
N VAL A 195 -12.89 -21.37 -11.98
CA VAL A 195 -13.90 -20.50 -11.35
C VAL A 195 -15.06 -21.27 -10.68
N ALA A 196 -15.14 -22.58 -10.85
CA ALA A 196 -16.33 -23.36 -10.51
C ALA A 196 -16.38 -23.88 -9.07
N THR A 197 -15.48 -23.46 -8.19
CA THR A 197 -15.46 -23.92 -6.80
C THR A 197 -16.36 -23.08 -5.93
N ALA A 198 -17.36 -23.71 -5.31
CA ALA A 198 -18.34 -23.02 -4.46
C ALA A 198 -17.68 -22.28 -3.26
N GLU A 199 -16.59 -22.84 -2.73
CA GLU A 199 -15.83 -22.31 -1.60
C GLU A 199 -15.15 -20.98 -1.93
N MET A 200 -14.63 -20.83 -3.15
CA MET A 200 -13.94 -19.62 -3.59
C MET A 200 -14.89 -18.48 -3.95
N GLY A 201 -16.19 -18.74 -4.02
CA GLY A 201 -17.17 -17.75 -4.47
C GLY A 201 -17.00 -17.41 -5.96
N ASP A 202 -17.47 -16.24 -6.35
CA ASP A 202 -17.42 -15.81 -7.74
C ASP A 202 -16.83 -14.40 -7.84
N TYR A 203 -15.69 -14.31 -8.51
CA TYR A 203 -14.96 -13.06 -8.74
C TYR A 203 -15.70 -12.09 -9.67
N LEU A 204 -16.40 -12.62 -10.71
CA LEU A 204 -17.04 -11.77 -11.71
C LEU A 204 -18.35 -11.14 -11.24
N ILE A 205 -19.07 -11.82 -10.34
CA ILE A 205 -20.29 -11.29 -9.74
C ILE A 205 -20.07 -10.80 -8.29
N HIS A 206 -18.83 -10.74 -7.85
CA HIS A 206 -18.44 -10.25 -6.52
C HIS A 206 -19.22 -10.95 -5.40
N ALA A 207 -19.15 -12.28 -5.34
CA ALA A 207 -19.84 -13.09 -4.33
C ALA A 207 -18.85 -13.92 -3.50
N GLY A 208 -19.18 -14.15 -2.22
CA GLY A 208 -18.38 -14.98 -1.31
C GLY A 208 -17.08 -14.29 -0.85
N PRO A 209 -15.93 -15.01 -0.78
CA PRO A 209 -14.65 -14.47 -0.36
C PRO A 209 -14.16 -13.24 -1.13
N PRO A 210 -14.27 -13.15 -2.50
CA PRO A 210 -13.94 -11.93 -3.23
C PRO A 210 -14.66 -10.71 -2.71
N LYS A 211 -15.98 -10.78 -2.54
CA LYS A 211 -16.80 -9.68 -2.00
C LYS A 211 -16.34 -9.24 -0.62
N LYS A 212 -16.09 -10.19 0.29
CA LYS A 212 -15.64 -9.87 1.64
C LYS A 212 -14.30 -9.14 1.63
N SER A 213 -13.39 -9.56 0.77
CA SER A 213 -12.09 -8.92 0.60
C SER A 213 -12.23 -7.51 0.02
N GLU A 214 -13.06 -7.32 -1.00
CA GLU A 214 -13.35 -6.02 -1.60
C GLU A 214 -14.05 -5.04 -0.65
N GLU A 215 -14.93 -5.53 0.24
CA GLU A 215 -15.57 -4.74 1.30
C GLU A 215 -14.53 -4.26 2.34
N ILE A 216 -13.56 -5.10 2.71
CA ILE A 216 -12.46 -4.70 3.60
C ILE A 216 -11.61 -3.62 2.92
N ALA A 217 -11.25 -3.80 1.64
CA ALA A 217 -10.50 -2.81 0.88
C ALA A 217 -11.28 -1.49 0.78
N ALA A 218 -12.59 -1.53 0.48
CA ALA A 218 -13.43 -0.35 0.41
C ALA A 218 -13.41 0.44 1.73
N ARG A 219 -13.55 -0.25 2.86
CA ARG A 219 -13.47 0.36 4.20
C ARG A 219 -12.11 0.99 4.45
N LEU A 220 -11.01 0.29 4.15
CA LEU A 220 -9.65 0.77 4.40
C LEU A 220 -9.27 1.97 3.54
N PHE A 221 -9.66 1.96 2.27
CA PHE A 221 -9.37 3.06 1.34
C PHE A 221 -10.37 4.21 1.41
N GLY A 222 -11.51 4.05 2.10
CA GLY A 222 -12.53 5.08 2.27
C GLY A 222 -13.44 5.24 1.04
N SER A 223 -13.67 4.16 0.30
CA SER A 223 -14.58 4.11 -0.86
C SER A 223 -15.91 3.44 -0.50
N ASP A 224 -16.95 3.69 -1.30
CA ASP A 224 -18.22 2.97 -1.21
C ASP A 224 -18.14 1.57 -1.82
N TRP A 225 -17.37 1.45 -2.93
CA TRP A 225 -17.08 0.18 -3.58
C TRP A 225 -15.60 0.09 -3.93
N THR A 226 -15.07 -1.11 -3.84
CA THR A 226 -13.75 -1.46 -4.39
C THR A 226 -13.88 -2.73 -5.23
N PHE A 227 -13.28 -2.74 -6.40
CA PHE A 227 -13.21 -3.88 -7.30
C PHE A 227 -11.74 -4.27 -7.51
N TYR A 228 -11.44 -5.54 -7.41
CA TYR A 228 -10.10 -6.07 -7.69
C TYR A 228 -9.92 -6.34 -9.18
N GLY A 229 -8.90 -5.79 -9.78
CA GLY A 229 -8.57 -5.97 -11.19
C GLY A 229 -7.34 -6.84 -11.38
N VAL A 230 -7.42 -7.82 -12.29
CA VAL A 230 -6.34 -8.76 -12.63
C VAL A 230 -5.68 -8.48 -13.98
N SER A 231 -5.97 -7.32 -14.59
CA SER A 231 -5.39 -6.87 -15.87
C SER A 231 -4.67 -5.53 -15.76
N GLY A 232 -4.20 -5.22 -14.54
CA GLY A 232 -3.52 -3.98 -14.20
C GLY A 232 -4.43 -2.76 -14.25
N SER A 233 -3.93 -1.60 -13.84
CA SER A 233 -4.65 -0.33 -13.99
C SER A 233 -5.01 -0.03 -15.45
N SER A 234 -4.34 -0.62 -16.43
CA SER A 234 -4.72 -0.49 -17.83
C SER A 234 -6.10 -1.10 -18.14
N GLY A 235 -6.42 -2.25 -17.54
CA GLY A 235 -7.75 -2.85 -17.60
C GLY A 235 -8.75 -2.02 -16.80
N SER A 236 -8.40 -1.70 -15.57
CA SER A 236 -9.24 -0.90 -14.66
C SER A 236 -9.60 0.49 -15.22
N ASN A 237 -8.68 1.18 -15.86
CA ASN A 237 -8.95 2.44 -16.54
C ASN A 237 -9.97 2.30 -17.69
N ARG A 238 -9.92 1.19 -18.43
CA ARG A 238 -10.91 0.93 -19.50
C ARG A 238 -12.28 0.60 -18.93
N ILE A 239 -12.33 -0.16 -17.83
CA ILE A 239 -13.58 -0.45 -17.12
C ILE A 239 -14.27 0.83 -16.69
N VAL A 240 -13.54 1.72 -15.99
CA VAL A 240 -14.08 3.01 -15.54
C VAL A 240 -14.54 3.87 -16.73
N ALA A 241 -13.75 3.97 -17.79
CA ALA A 241 -14.14 4.73 -18.99
C ALA A 241 -15.42 4.16 -19.62
N GLN A 242 -15.52 2.83 -19.73
CA GLN A 242 -16.71 2.17 -20.30
C GLN A 242 -17.98 2.41 -19.46
N ALA A 243 -17.84 2.44 -18.12
CA ALA A 243 -18.96 2.70 -17.19
C ALA A 243 -19.33 4.18 -17.07
N ALA A 244 -18.40 5.09 -17.34
CA ALA A 244 -18.53 6.50 -16.99
C ALA A 244 -18.89 7.42 -18.17
N VAL A 245 -18.61 7.02 -19.42
CA VAL A 245 -18.83 7.85 -20.61
C VAL A 245 -19.32 7.03 -21.79
N GLY A 246 -20.35 7.51 -22.47
CA GLY A 246 -20.96 6.89 -23.63
C GLY A 246 -20.50 7.46 -24.97
N ALA A 247 -21.05 6.88 -26.06
CA ALA A 247 -20.74 7.30 -27.43
C ALA A 247 -21.14 8.77 -27.66
N ASP A 248 -20.25 9.49 -28.32
CA ASP A 248 -20.39 10.90 -28.65
C ASP A 248 -20.55 11.86 -27.45
N GLU A 249 -20.34 11.39 -26.21
CA GLU A 249 -20.24 12.24 -25.03
C GLU A 249 -18.83 12.85 -24.90
N ILE A 250 -18.74 14.04 -24.31
CA ILE A 250 -17.47 14.72 -24.12
C ILE A 250 -16.79 14.22 -22.84
N ALA A 251 -15.51 13.81 -23.00
CA ALA A 251 -14.60 13.49 -21.91
C ALA A 251 -13.47 14.53 -21.81
N ILE A 252 -13.32 15.17 -20.66
CA ILE A 252 -12.20 16.07 -20.36
C ILE A 252 -11.04 15.23 -19.86
N ILE A 253 -9.90 15.26 -20.52
CA ILE A 253 -8.78 14.34 -20.27
C ILE A 253 -7.49 15.11 -20.03
N ASP A 254 -6.81 14.81 -18.93
CA ASP A 254 -5.42 15.22 -18.73
C ASP A 254 -4.55 14.72 -19.89
N ARG A 255 -3.84 15.65 -20.54
CA ARG A 255 -2.95 15.27 -21.66
C ARG A 255 -1.78 14.38 -21.22
N ASN A 256 -1.48 14.33 -19.92
CA ASN A 256 -0.50 13.44 -19.29
C ASN A 256 -1.08 12.05 -18.94
N CYS A 257 -2.28 11.74 -19.39
CA CYS A 257 -2.92 10.46 -19.07
C CYS A 257 -2.18 9.24 -19.66
N HIS A 258 -2.30 8.11 -18.98
CA HIS A 258 -1.80 6.85 -19.50
C HIS A 258 -2.57 6.43 -20.77
N LYS A 259 -1.88 5.74 -21.71
CA LYS A 259 -2.47 5.30 -22.99
C LYS A 259 -3.75 4.46 -22.84
N SER A 260 -3.94 3.73 -21.74
CA SER A 260 -5.14 2.94 -21.48
C SER A 260 -6.42 3.79 -21.41
N LEU A 261 -6.32 5.04 -20.97
CA LEU A 261 -7.44 5.99 -20.97
C LEU A 261 -7.86 6.36 -22.39
N ASN A 262 -6.89 6.66 -23.26
CA ASN A 262 -7.20 6.88 -24.68
C ASN A 262 -7.84 5.63 -25.33
N HIS A 263 -7.37 4.42 -24.97
CA HIS A 263 -7.99 3.18 -25.45
C HIS A 263 -9.44 3.04 -24.92
N GLY A 264 -9.68 3.35 -23.62
CA GLY A 264 -11.02 3.35 -23.05
C GLY A 264 -11.97 4.29 -23.79
N LEU A 265 -11.53 5.54 -24.05
CA LEU A 265 -12.32 6.52 -24.82
C LEU A 265 -12.59 6.07 -26.26
N THR A 266 -11.63 5.39 -26.89
CA THR A 266 -11.82 4.83 -28.22
C THR A 266 -12.88 3.73 -28.20
N LEU A 267 -12.85 2.84 -27.20
CA LEU A 267 -13.83 1.75 -27.04
C LEU A 267 -15.23 2.28 -26.73
N SER A 268 -15.36 3.29 -25.86
CA SER A 268 -16.63 3.92 -25.54
C SER A 268 -17.11 4.92 -26.62
N GLN A 269 -16.30 5.16 -27.66
CA GLN A 269 -16.56 6.16 -28.73
C GLN A 269 -16.77 7.59 -28.19
N ALA A 270 -16.20 7.90 -27.03
CA ALA A 270 -16.27 9.21 -26.42
C ALA A 270 -15.43 10.25 -27.18
N ARG A 271 -15.79 11.53 -27.05
CA ARG A 271 -15.11 12.65 -27.68
C ARG A 271 -14.13 13.33 -26.70
N PRO A 272 -12.82 13.12 -26.84
CA PRO A 272 -11.84 13.67 -25.90
C PRO A 272 -11.60 15.16 -26.11
N VAL A 273 -11.50 15.89 -25.01
CA VAL A 273 -11.01 17.28 -24.98
C VAL A 273 -9.88 17.34 -23.95
N TYR A 274 -8.68 17.73 -24.40
CA TYR A 274 -7.47 17.57 -23.61
C TYR A 274 -7.11 18.81 -22.80
N LEU A 275 -6.94 18.65 -21.48
CA LEU A 275 -6.30 19.63 -20.61
C LEU A 275 -4.79 19.53 -20.73
N LYS A 276 -4.13 20.66 -20.86
CA LYS A 276 -2.66 20.72 -20.95
C LYS A 276 -2.08 20.93 -19.55
N PRO A 277 -1.24 20.02 -19.04
CA PRO A 277 -0.47 20.25 -17.83
C PRO A 277 0.66 21.26 -18.08
N THR A 278 1.31 21.68 -16.99
CA THR A 278 2.52 22.50 -17.03
C THR A 278 3.74 21.67 -17.43
N ARG A 279 4.83 22.36 -17.76
CA ARG A 279 6.19 21.80 -17.86
C ARG A 279 7.17 22.70 -17.15
N ASN A 280 8.05 22.10 -16.36
CA ASN A 280 9.11 22.87 -15.71
C ASN A 280 10.32 23.09 -16.64
N ALA A 281 11.33 23.80 -16.14
CA ALA A 281 12.55 24.14 -16.88
C ALA A 281 13.36 22.90 -17.32
N TRP A 282 13.20 21.77 -16.65
CA TRP A 282 13.87 20.50 -16.98
C TRP A 282 13.01 19.59 -17.87
N GLY A 283 11.81 20.04 -18.27
CA GLY A 283 10.91 19.30 -19.15
C GLY A 283 9.97 18.32 -18.42
N LEU A 284 9.99 18.26 -17.09
CA LEU A 284 9.09 17.43 -16.30
C LEU A 284 7.66 17.93 -16.43
N ILE A 285 6.71 17.00 -16.50
CA ILE A 285 5.29 17.32 -16.59
C ILE A 285 4.73 17.53 -15.19
N GLY A 286 4.24 18.74 -14.96
CA GLY A 286 3.67 19.17 -13.68
C GLY A 286 2.15 19.10 -13.63
N PRO A 287 1.54 19.75 -12.64
CA PRO A 287 0.10 19.79 -12.49
C PRO A 287 -0.57 20.62 -13.61
N ILE A 288 -1.86 20.39 -13.82
CA ILE A 288 -2.72 21.28 -14.61
C ILE A 288 -2.98 22.53 -13.76
N PRO A 289 -2.71 23.75 -14.26
CA PRO A 289 -3.02 24.96 -13.53
C PRO A 289 -4.49 25.05 -13.13
N THR A 290 -4.78 25.48 -11.91
CA THR A 290 -6.14 25.57 -11.37
C THR A 290 -7.08 26.39 -12.25
N GLY A 291 -6.57 27.47 -12.84
CA GLY A 291 -7.33 28.29 -13.78
C GLY A 291 -7.87 27.53 -15.00
N ARG A 292 -7.18 26.45 -15.44
CA ARG A 292 -7.62 25.60 -16.57
C ARG A 292 -8.70 24.59 -16.16
N LEU A 293 -8.88 24.34 -14.86
CA LEU A 293 -9.92 23.46 -14.34
C LEU A 293 -11.26 24.17 -14.13
N LYS A 294 -11.28 25.52 -14.11
CA LYS A 294 -12.49 26.33 -13.90
C LYS A 294 -13.48 26.16 -15.05
N LYS A 295 -14.77 26.19 -14.75
CA LYS A 295 -15.85 25.96 -15.73
C LYS A 295 -15.72 26.83 -16.97
N ALA A 296 -15.46 28.13 -16.84
CA ALA A 296 -15.33 29.03 -18.00
C ALA A 296 -14.19 28.61 -18.94
N SER A 297 -13.08 28.11 -18.40
CA SER A 297 -11.94 27.61 -19.20
C SER A 297 -12.28 26.30 -19.91
N ILE A 298 -13.01 25.42 -19.23
CA ILE A 298 -13.51 24.16 -19.81
C ILE A 298 -14.50 24.44 -20.93
N ASP A 299 -15.48 25.31 -20.71
CA ASP A 299 -16.49 25.69 -21.71
C ASP A 299 -15.82 26.28 -22.97
N ALA A 300 -14.85 27.18 -22.78
CA ALA A 300 -14.07 27.75 -23.90
C ALA A 300 -13.23 26.68 -24.64
N LEU A 301 -12.65 25.73 -23.89
CA LEU A 301 -11.84 24.64 -24.46
C LEU A 301 -12.71 23.70 -25.30
N VAL A 302 -13.92 23.34 -24.81
CA VAL A 302 -14.89 22.51 -25.52
C VAL A 302 -15.36 23.20 -26.79
N ALA A 303 -15.78 24.48 -26.70
CA ALA A 303 -16.26 25.26 -27.85
C ALA A 303 -15.22 25.39 -29.00
N ASN A 304 -13.94 25.41 -28.66
CA ASN A 304 -12.83 25.52 -29.63
C ASN A 304 -12.26 24.16 -30.07
N SER A 305 -12.76 23.06 -29.52
CA SER A 305 -12.22 21.74 -29.84
C SER A 305 -12.89 21.12 -31.08
N ARG A 306 -12.09 20.81 -32.09
CA ARG A 306 -12.58 20.06 -33.26
C ARG A 306 -13.05 18.63 -32.90
N LEU A 307 -12.48 18.05 -31.84
CA LEU A 307 -12.84 16.71 -31.37
C LEU A 307 -14.23 16.68 -30.70
N ALA A 308 -14.67 17.81 -30.12
CA ALA A 308 -15.99 17.95 -29.55
C ALA A 308 -17.09 18.20 -30.59
N SER A 309 -16.73 18.45 -31.86
CA SER A 309 -17.72 18.64 -32.92
C SER A 309 -18.55 17.38 -33.13
N GLY A 310 -19.89 17.52 -33.12
CA GLY A 310 -20.83 16.41 -33.25
C GLY A 310 -21.08 15.65 -31.93
N ALA A 311 -20.68 16.18 -30.78
CA ALA A 311 -21.04 15.63 -29.48
C ALA A 311 -22.56 15.74 -29.25
N VAL A 312 -23.15 14.75 -28.53
CA VAL A 312 -24.58 14.74 -28.17
C VAL A 312 -24.93 15.87 -27.20
N SER A 313 -23.96 16.38 -26.46
CA SER A 313 -24.06 17.52 -25.56
C SER A 313 -22.75 18.29 -25.53
N GLN A 314 -22.81 19.62 -25.35
CA GLN A 314 -21.60 20.42 -25.13
C GLN A 314 -21.15 20.40 -23.65
N SER A 315 -21.92 19.80 -22.75
CA SER A 315 -21.53 19.58 -21.36
C SER A 315 -20.75 18.28 -21.24
N PRO A 316 -19.54 18.28 -20.68
CA PRO A 316 -18.79 17.06 -20.42
C PRO A 316 -19.53 16.15 -19.44
N SER A 317 -19.49 14.83 -19.67
CA SER A 317 -20.06 13.82 -18.77
C SER A 317 -19.01 13.18 -17.87
N TYR A 318 -17.73 13.26 -18.25
CA TYR A 318 -16.62 12.57 -17.62
C TYR A 318 -15.34 13.40 -17.67
N ALA A 319 -14.53 13.32 -16.61
CA ALA A 319 -13.20 13.92 -16.59
C ALA A 319 -12.16 12.98 -15.98
N VAL A 320 -10.91 13.09 -16.45
CA VAL A 320 -9.78 12.30 -15.96
C VAL A 320 -8.61 13.20 -15.59
N VAL A 321 -8.03 12.97 -14.42
CA VAL A 321 -6.81 13.63 -13.92
C VAL A 321 -5.82 12.56 -13.46
N THR A 322 -4.56 12.70 -13.84
CA THR A 322 -3.46 11.83 -13.38
C THR A 322 -2.96 12.31 -12.02
N ASN A 323 -3.23 11.57 -10.95
CA ASN A 323 -2.84 11.88 -9.57
C ASN A 323 -2.22 10.65 -8.87
N CYS A 324 -0.97 10.65 -8.39
CA CYS A 324 0.03 11.68 -8.71
C CYS A 324 0.67 11.39 -10.08
N THR A 325 1.33 12.42 -10.63
CA THR A 325 2.09 12.24 -11.88
C THR A 325 3.24 11.24 -11.67
N TYR A 326 3.81 10.75 -12.79
CA TYR A 326 4.97 9.84 -12.72
C TYR A 326 6.15 10.45 -11.96
N ASP A 327 6.36 11.76 -12.11
CA ASP A 327 7.44 12.51 -11.46
C ASP A 327 7.12 12.95 -10.02
N GLY A 328 5.93 12.61 -9.50
CA GLY A 328 5.56 12.79 -8.11
C GLY A 328 4.75 14.05 -7.78
N PHE A 329 4.16 14.72 -8.74
CA PHE A 329 3.33 15.90 -8.44
C PHE A 329 1.89 15.47 -8.10
N CYS A 330 1.45 15.84 -6.89
CA CYS A 330 0.14 15.51 -6.33
C CYS A 330 -0.75 16.75 -6.29
N TYR A 331 -2.04 16.58 -6.63
CA TYR A 331 -3.05 17.63 -6.47
C TYR A 331 -3.62 17.66 -5.03
N ASN A 332 -4.16 18.81 -4.65
CA ASN A 332 -5.23 18.81 -3.66
C ASN A 332 -6.51 18.36 -4.36
N VAL A 333 -7.06 17.20 -3.96
CA VAL A 333 -8.22 16.61 -4.64
C VAL A 333 -9.49 17.42 -4.44
N ASN A 334 -9.62 18.13 -3.32
CA ASN A 334 -10.79 19.00 -3.05
C ASN A 334 -10.82 20.18 -4.04
N ASP A 335 -9.67 20.74 -4.39
CA ASP A 335 -9.58 21.81 -5.40
C ASP A 335 -9.94 21.27 -6.79
N VAL A 336 -9.45 20.10 -7.17
CA VAL A 336 -9.81 19.45 -8.44
C VAL A 336 -11.31 19.17 -8.50
N VAL A 337 -11.85 18.54 -7.47
CA VAL A 337 -13.28 18.19 -7.39
C VAL A 337 -14.15 19.43 -7.42
N ARG A 338 -13.78 20.50 -6.71
CA ARG A 338 -14.52 21.77 -6.70
C ARG A 338 -14.60 22.40 -8.08
N HIS A 339 -13.45 22.55 -8.76
CA HIS A 339 -13.40 23.28 -10.03
C HIS A 339 -13.84 22.43 -11.21
N LEU A 340 -13.32 21.23 -11.36
CA LEU A 340 -13.63 20.34 -12.48
C LEU A 340 -15.05 19.75 -12.34
N GLY A 341 -15.51 19.56 -11.09
CA GLY A 341 -16.82 19.12 -10.76
C GLY A 341 -17.93 20.06 -11.23
N GLU A 342 -17.71 21.36 -11.40
CA GLU A 342 -18.68 22.27 -12.02
C GLU A 342 -19.01 21.89 -13.46
N SER A 343 -18.04 21.27 -14.17
CA SER A 343 -18.18 20.90 -15.58
C SER A 343 -18.53 19.44 -15.80
N ALA A 344 -18.00 18.51 -15.00
CA ALA A 344 -18.15 17.08 -15.19
C ALA A 344 -18.77 16.40 -13.95
N PRO A 345 -19.86 15.61 -14.12
CA PRO A 345 -20.52 14.92 -13.00
C PRO A 345 -19.78 13.65 -12.55
N ARG A 346 -18.79 13.18 -13.29
CA ARG A 346 -17.94 12.02 -12.98
C ARG A 346 -16.48 12.39 -13.16
N ILE A 347 -15.66 12.17 -12.13
CA ILE A 347 -14.22 12.44 -12.16
C ILE A 347 -13.46 11.16 -11.83
N HIS A 348 -12.50 10.83 -12.68
CA HIS A 348 -11.60 9.70 -12.53
C HIS A 348 -10.18 10.20 -12.23
N PHE A 349 -9.65 9.79 -11.10
CA PHE A 349 -8.26 9.99 -10.75
C PHE A 349 -7.47 8.73 -11.12
N ASP A 350 -6.57 8.84 -12.09
CA ASP A 350 -5.60 7.77 -12.37
C ASP A 350 -4.49 7.85 -11.31
N GLU A 351 -4.65 7.05 -10.26
CA GLU A 351 -3.75 6.94 -9.12
C GLU A 351 -2.85 5.70 -9.21
N ALA A 352 -2.50 5.27 -10.42
CA ALA A 352 -1.76 4.04 -10.67
C ALA A 352 -0.44 3.93 -9.90
N TRP A 353 0.15 5.02 -9.46
CA TRP A 353 1.39 5.09 -8.69
C TRP A 353 1.20 5.61 -7.25
N TYR A 354 -0.02 5.54 -6.68
CA TYR A 354 -0.33 6.32 -5.48
C TYR A 354 -1.15 5.56 -4.42
N ALA A 355 -1.18 4.23 -4.46
CA ALA A 355 -1.99 3.40 -3.57
C ALA A 355 -1.66 3.52 -2.07
N TYR A 356 -0.45 3.98 -1.70
CA TYR A 356 -0.02 4.15 -0.31
C TYR A 356 -0.53 5.45 0.35
N ALA A 357 -0.96 6.44 -0.43
CA ALA A 357 -1.26 7.79 0.07
C ALA A 357 -2.32 7.80 1.20
N ARG A 358 -3.30 6.88 1.15
CA ARG A 358 -4.34 6.74 2.18
C ARG A 358 -3.78 6.55 3.59
N PHE A 359 -2.63 5.92 3.73
CA PHE A 359 -2.14 5.38 5.00
C PHE A 359 -1.19 6.31 5.74
N HIS A 360 -0.99 7.56 5.25
CA HIS A 360 -0.12 8.51 5.94
C HIS A 360 -0.69 9.94 5.91
N PRO A 361 -0.67 10.68 7.06
CA PRO A 361 -1.29 12.01 7.17
C PRO A 361 -0.67 13.08 6.26
N LEU A 362 0.58 12.91 5.81
CA LEU A 362 1.22 13.79 4.84
C LEU A 362 0.39 13.98 3.56
N TYR A 363 -0.38 12.95 3.18
CA TYR A 363 -1.18 12.94 1.96
C TYR A 363 -2.66 13.29 2.19
N GLN A 364 -3.00 13.86 3.34
CA GLN A 364 -4.37 14.31 3.60
C GLN A 364 -4.84 15.27 2.50
N SER A 365 -6.06 15.06 1.99
CA SER A 365 -6.63 15.77 0.84
C SER A 365 -5.86 15.64 -0.48
N ARG A 366 -5.02 14.61 -0.62
CA ARG A 366 -4.17 14.40 -1.80
C ARG A 366 -4.49 13.16 -2.62
N TYR A 367 -5.40 12.30 -2.18
CA TYR A 367 -5.87 11.12 -2.91
C TYR A 367 -7.40 11.15 -3.05
N ALA A 368 -7.91 10.55 -4.12
CA ALA A 368 -9.30 10.75 -4.55
C ALA A 368 -10.36 10.39 -3.49
N MET A 369 -10.14 9.29 -2.75
CA MET A 369 -11.12 8.82 -1.76
C MET A 369 -11.17 9.68 -0.49
N ASP A 370 -10.23 10.62 -0.31
CA ASP A 370 -10.23 11.63 0.77
C ASP A 370 -10.97 12.92 0.39
N ALA A 371 -11.58 12.97 -0.78
CA ALA A 371 -12.36 14.12 -1.18
C ALA A 371 -13.53 14.37 -0.22
N GLU A 372 -13.73 15.65 0.14
CA GLU A 372 -14.76 16.09 1.06
C GLU A 372 -16.17 15.74 0.56
N GLU A 373 -17.02 15.35 1.51
CA GLU A 373 -18.44 15.15 1.25
C GLU A 373 -19.15 16.50 1.15
N THR A 374 -19.56 16.86 -0.05
CA THR A 374 -20.30 18.09 -0.32
C THR A 374 -21.58 17.79 -1.10
N PRO A 375 -22.65 18.57 -0.90
CA PRO A 375 -23.84 18.48 -1.74
C PRO A 375 -23.44 18.66 -3.21
N ASN A 376 -23.92 17.82 -4.11
CA ASN A 376 -23.60 17.86 -5.54
C ASN A 376 -22.13 17.52 -5.92
N ARG A 377 -21.35 16.92 -5.03
CA ARG A 377 -20.05 16.34 -5.39
C ARG A 377 -20.21 15.40 -6.61
N PRO A 378 -19.30 15.41 -7.57
CA PRO A 378 -19.30 14.40 -8.63
C PRO A 378 -19.08 12.98 -8.06
N THR A 379 -19.51 11.97 -8.79
CA THR A 379 -19.06 10.60 -8.53
C THR A 379 -17.57 10.48 -8.86
N LEU A 380 -16.79 9.90 -7.93
CA LEU A 380 -15.35 9.79 -8.06
C LEU A 380 -14.94 8.34 -8.27
N PHE A 381 -13.94 8.17 -9.14
CA PHE A 381 -13.25 6.92 -9.35
C PHE A 381 -11.77 7.12 -9.06
N ALA A 382 -11.13 6.16 -8.40
CA ALA A 382 -9.68 6.08 -8.33
C ALA A 382 -9.23 4.73 -8.86
N VAL A 383 -8.26 4.72 -9.76
CA VAL A 383 -7.64 3.49 -10.25
C VAL A 383 -6.21 3.41 -9.75
N GLN A 384 -5.92 2.37 -8.98
CA GLN A 384 -4.63 2.15 -8.37
C GLN A 384 -4.02 0.83 -8.85
N SER A 385 -2.75 0.84 -9.30
CA SER A 385 -1.99 -0.39 -9.52
C SER A 385 -1.43 -0.87 -8.18
N THR A 386 -2.08 -1.84 -7.57
CA THR A 386 -1.62 -2.41 -6.30
C THR A 386 -0.18 -2.92 -6.42
N HIS A 387 0.14 -3.60 -7.54
CA HIS A 387 1.45 -4.18 -7.80
C HIS A 387 2.60 -3.17 -7.97
N LYS A 388 2.32 -1.88 -8.15
CA LYS A 388 3.39 -0.86 -8.31
C LYS A 388 3.91 -0.35 -6.98
N MET A 389 3.00 -0.12 -6.04
CA MET A 389 3.31 0.62 -4.81
C MET A 389 2.95 -0.13 -3.52
N LEU A 390 2.20 -1.22 -3.60
CA LEU A 390 1.91 -2.14 -2.51
C LEU A 390 2.43 -3.54 -2.86
N PRO A 391 2.67 -4.42 -1.87
CA PRO A 391 3.26 -5.74 -2.09
C PRO A 391 2.25 -6.72 -2.70
N SER A 392 2.00 -6.62 -4.00
CA SER A 392 1.16 -7.57 -4.75
C SER A 392 1.79 -8.02 -6.06
N LEU A 393 1.29 -9.12 -6.62
CA LEU A 393 1.78 -9.67 -7.88
C LEU A 393 1.46 -8.74 -9.05
N SER A 394 2.29 -8.78 -10.10
CA SER A 394 2.06 -8.00 -11.32
C SER A 394 0.66 -8.22 -11.89
N MET A 395 0.10 -7.18 -12.49
CA MET A 395 -1.27 -7.04 -12.98
C MET A 395 -2.33 -6.80 -11.88
N ALA A 396 -2.00 -6.87 -10.60
CA ALA A 396 -2.91 -6.50 -9.53
C ALA A 396 -3.26 -5.01 -9.57
N SER A 397 -4.54 -4.68 -9.48
CA SER A 397 -5.06 -3.30 -9.44
C SER A 397 -6.36 -3.23 -8.65
N MET A 398 -6.72 -2.02 -8.22
CA MET A 398 -8.00 -1.74 -7.58
C MET A 398 -8.70 -0.58 -8.28
N ILE A 399 -10.04 -0.67 -8.36
CA ILE A 399 -10.92 0.44 -8.72
C ILE A 399 -11.70 0.81 -7.47
N HIS A 400 -11.52 2.02 -6.99
CA HIS A 400 -12.30 2.57 -5.89
C HIS A 400 -13.37 3.51 -6.43
N VAL A 401 -14.57 3.43 -5.89
CA VAL A 401 -15.71 4.26 -6.28
C VAL A 401 -16.24 4.98 -5.06
N LYS A 402 -16.38 6.31 -5.16
CA LYS A 402 -17.06 7.15 -4.18
C LYS A 402 -18.30 7.74 -4.83
N LYS A 403 -19.48 7.21 -4.47
CA LYS A 403 -20.76 7.50 -5.08
C LYS A 403 -21.25 8.91 -4.78
N SER A 404 -22.13 9.43 -5.64
CA SER A 404 -22.80 10.70 -5.47
C SER A 404 -24.20 10.66 -6.06
N ASP A 405 -25.14 11.36 -5.40
CA ASP A 405 -26.50 11.51 -5.91
C ASP A 405 -26.60 12.34 -7.20
N ARG A 406 -25.59 13.17 -7.45
CA ARG A 406 -25.51 13.98 -8.69
C ARG A 406 -25.33 13.12 -9.95
N ALA A 407 -24.56 12.05 -9.84
CA ALA A 407 -24.32 11.11 -10.94
C ALA A 407 -24.36 9.69 -10.41
N PRO A 408 -25.55 9.20 -10.06
CA PRO A 408 -25.70 7.89 -9.44
C PRO A 408 -25.17 6.79 -10.36
N LEU A 409 -24.58 5.78 -9.74
CA LEU A 409 -24.14 4.56 -10.39
C LEU A 409 -24.97 3.39 -9.87
N ASN A 410 -25.39 2.53 -10.80
CA ASN A 410 -25.93 1.22 -10.47
C ASN A 410 -24.74 0.23 -10.41
N PHE A 411 -24.76 -0.64 -9.41
CA PHE A 411 -23.72 -1.67 -9.25
C PHE A 411 -23.70 -2.63 -10.46
N ASP A 412 -24.85 -3.09 -10.91
CA ASP A 412 -24.96 -4.05 -11.99
C ASP A 412 -24.45 -3.46 -13.33
N ASP A 413 -24.80 -2.20 -13.63
CA ASP A 413 -24.29 -1.51 -14.83
C ASP A 413 -22.77 -1.33 -14.78
N PHE A 414 -22.20 -1.03 -13.60
CA PHE A 414 -20.76 -0.94 -13.43
C PHE A 414 -20.10 -2.31 -13.58
N ASN A 415 -20.71 -3.35 -13.01
CA ASN A 415 -20.24 -4.71 -13.13
C ASN A 415 -20.30 -5.26 -14.56
N ASP A 416 -21.30 -4.87 -15.36
CA ASP A 416 -21.32 -5.19 -16.79
C ASP A 416 -20.09 -4.62 -17.51
N ALA A 417 -19.69 -3.38 -17.23
CA ALA A 417 -18.44 -2.82 -17.75
C ALA A 417 -17.21 -3.57 -17.23
N PHE A 418 -17.22 -4.02 -15.98
CA PHE A 418 -16.16 -4.83 -15.40
C PHE A 418 -16.04 -6.18 -16.13
N MET A 419 -17.15 -6.87 -16.35
CA MET A 419 -17.19 -8.16 -17.06
C MET A 419 -16.76 -8.05 -18.52
N MET A 420 -17.07 -6.94 -19.24
CA MET A 420 -16.63 -6.71 -20.62
C MET A 420 -15.11 -6.68 -20.77
N HIS A 421 -14.37 -6.28 -19.73
CA HIS A 421 -12.91 -6.16 -19.72
C HIS A 421 -12.23 -7.22 -18.86
N GLY A 422 -13.02 -8.01 -18.14
CA GLY A 422 -12.56 -9.10 -17.29
C GLY A 422 -12.24 -10.38 -18.07
N THR A 423 -11.83 -11.39 -17.35
CA THR A 423 -11.65 -12.75 -17.83
C THR A 423 -12.48 -13.71 -17.00
N THR A 424 -13.06 -14.74 -17.63
CA THR A 424 -13.74 -15.83 -16.92
C THR A 424 -12.77 -16.80 -16.25
N SER A 425 -11.45 -16.62 -16.45
CA SER A 425 -10.39 -17.46 -15.88
C SER A 425 -9.35 -16.56 -15.20
N PRO A 426 -9.70 -15.86 -14.10
CA PRO A 426 -8.75 -15.01 -13.40
C PRO A 426 -7.67 -15.86 -12.74
N TYR A 427 -6.44 -15.36 -12.70
CA TYR A 427 -5.36 -15.99 -11.96
C TYR A 427 -5.51 -15.66 -10.46
N TYR A 428 -6.02 -16.60 -9.69
CA TYR A 428 -6.40 -16.41 -8.29
C TYR A 428 -5.26 -15.95 -7.37
N PRO A 429 -4.00 -16.37 -7.56
CA PRO A 429 -2.89 -15.80 -6.82
C PRO A 429 -2.73 -14.28 -6.92
N ILE A 430 -3.14 -13.66 -8.05
CA ILE A 430 -3.15 -12.18 -8.16
C ILE A 430 -4.18 -11.58 -7.21
N ILE A 431 -5.41 -12.13 -7.18
CA ILE A 431 -6.49 -11.66 -6.29
C ILE A 431 -6.06 -11.82 -4.82
N ALA A 432 -5.52 -12.99 -4.47
CA ALA A 432 -4.99 -13.25 -3.13
C ALA A 432 -3.86 -12.27 -2.76
N SER A 433 -3.01 -11.89 -3.71
CA SER A 433 -1.95 -10.92 -3.45
C SER A 433 -2.48 -9.51 -3.19
N ILE A 434 -3.63 -9.13 -3.78
CA ILE A 434 -4.30 -7.86 -3.46
C ILE A 434 -4.86 -7.92 -2.04
N ASP A 435 -5.55 -8.99 -1.69
CA ASP A 435 -6.12 -9.22 -0.36
C ASP A 435 -5.06 -9.14 0.74
N VAL A 436 -3.91 -9.79 0.53
CA VAL A 436 -2.75 -9.73 1.43
C VAL A 436 -2.19 -8.32 1.51
N ALA A 437 -1.97 -7.66 0.37
CA ALA A 437 -1.44 -6.30 0.34
C ALA A 437 -2.35 -5.31 1.07
N VAL A 438 -3.67 -5.42 0.91
CA VAL A 438 -4.67 -4.62 1.61
C VAL A 438 -4.60 -4.88 3.12
N SER A 439 -4.53 -6.15 3.54
CA SER A 439 -4.43 -6.52 4.94
C SER A 439 -3.16 -6.00 5.62
N MET A 440 -2.03 -5.97 4.90
CA MET A 440 -0.77 -5.40 5.41
C MET A 440 -0.87 -3.90 5.69
N MET A 441 -1.81 -3.20 5.04
CA MET A 441 -2.01 -1.76 5.22
C MET A 441 -3.02 -1.42 6.33
N GLU A 442 -3.57 -2.40 7.05
CA GLU A 442 -4.56 -2.14 8.10
C GLU A 442 -3.89 -1.63 9.40
N GLY A 443 -4.45 -0.57 9.99
CA GLY A 443 -4.03 0.00 11.27
C GLY A 443 -2.63 0.63 11.23
N GLU A 444 -1.90 0.53 12.33
CA GLU A 444 -0.55 1.09 12.51
C GLU A 444 0.49 0.51 11.53
N SER A 445 0.25 -0.69 11.02
CA SER A 445 1.16 -1.32 10.06
C SER A 445 1.25 -0.52 8.76
N GLY A 446 0.10 -0.11 8.21
CA GLY A 446 0.05 0.71 7.00
C GLY A 446 0.75 2.06 7.18
N TYR A 447 0.49 2.74 8.29
CA TYR A 447 1.18 3.98 8.64
C TYR A 447 2.70 3.77 8.73
N SER A 448 3.15 2.78 9.48
CA SER A 448 4.58 2.51 9.70
C SER A 448 5.33 2.19 8.40
N LEU A 449 4.74 1.39 7.51
CA LEU A 449 5.33 1.04 6.21
C LEU A 449 5.51 2.28 5.32
N VAL A 450 4.52 3.18 5.30
CA VAL A 450 4.62 4.41 4.51
C VAL A 450 5.58 5.40 5.14
N GLN A 451 5.55 5.56 6.47
CA GLN A 451 6.48 6.42 7.22
C GLN A 451 7.94 6.03 6.95
N GLU A 452 8.27 4.75 7.01
CA GLU A 452 9.62 4.26 6.69
C GLU A 452 10.04 4.60 5.26
N SER A 453 9.15 4.39 4.29
CA SER A 453 9.44 4.72 2.90
C SER A 453 9.69 6.22 2.70
N ILE A 454 8.96 7.08 3.42
CA ILE A 454 9.17 8.53 3.41
C ILE A 454 10.52 8.88 4.05
N GLU A 455 10.84 8.31 5.21
CA GLU A 455 12.09 8.56 5.92
C GLU A 455 13.31 8.11 5.12
N GLU A 456 13.25 6.93 4.49
CA GLU A 456 14.32 6.44 3.60
C GLU A 456 14.51 7.34 2.39
N ALA A 457 13.42 7.82 1.76
CA ALA A 457 13.50 8.75 0.65
C ALA A 457 14.11 10.10 1.08
N ILE A 458 13.75 10.61 2.26
CA ILE A 458 14.34 11.83 2.84
C ILE A 458 15.83 11.61 3.14
N ALA A 459 16.20 10.49 3.74
CA ALA A 459 17.59 10.14 4.05
C ALA A 459 18.44 10.07 2.77
N PHE A 460 17.92 9.42 1.71
CA PHE A 460 18.56 9.38 0.41
C PHE A 460 18.78 10.80 -0.17
N ARG A 461 17.73 11.64 -0.15
CA ARG A 461 17.80 13.02 -0.65
C ARG A 461 18.87 13.85 0.08
N LYS A 462 18.93 13.73 1.41
CA LYS A 462 19.95 14.40 2.22
C LYS A 462 21.36 13.88 1.92
N ALA A 463 21.50 12.56 1.77
CA ALA A 463 22.79 11.93 1.42
C ALA A 463 23.31 12.44 0.07
N VAL A 464 22.45 12.57 -0.94
CA VAL A 464 22.84 13.13 -2.25
C VAL A 464 23.36 14.57 -2.11
N VAL A 465 22.69 15.43 -1.32
CA VAL A 465 23.13 16.82 -1.06
C VAL A 465 24.50 16.84 -0.37
N SER A 466 24.68 15.99 0.65
CA SER A 466 25.94 15.91 1.40
C SER A 466 27.09 15.44 0.52
N VAL A 467 26.90 14.38 -0.26
CA VAL A 467 27.91 13.84 -1.19
C VAL A 467 28.26 14.87 -2.27
N LYS A 468 27.26 15.55 -2.84
CA LYS A 468 27.47 16.62 -3.80
C LYS A 468 28.41 17.70 -3.23
N ARG A 469 28.10 18.20 -2.03
CA ARG A 469 28.91 19.20 -1.36
C ARG A 469 30.36 18.73 -1.14
N GLN A 470 30.54 17.52 -0.63
CA GLN A 470 31.88 16.96 -0.38
C GLN A 470 32.71 16.86 -1.67
N LEU A 471 32.12 16.38 -2.77
CA LEU A 471 32.81 16.27 -4.04
C LEU A 471 33.15 17.65 -4.62
N GLN A 472 32.26 18.62 -4.53
CA GLN A 472 32.51 19.99 -4.99
C GLN A 472 33.62 20.68 -4.19
N GLU A 473 33.72 20.43 -2.88
CA GLU A 473 34.81 20.93 -2.02
C GLU A 473 36.17 20.29 -2.35
N GLN A 474 36.18 19.00 -2.70
CA GLN A 474 37.41 18.24 -2.97
C GLN A 474 37.93 18.43 -4.40
N GLU A 475 37.07 18.43 -5.39
CA GLU A 475 37.42 18.34 -6.81
C GLU A 475 37.04 19.60 -7.62
N GLY A 476 36.30 20.55 -7.01
CA GLY A 476 35.81 21.76 -7.65
C GLY A 476 34.37 21.68 -8.13
N GLY A 477 33.81 22.83 -8.52
CA GLY A 477 32.39 22.99 -8.79
C GLY A 477 31.79 22.12 -9.92
N ASP A 478 32.64 21.65 -10.84
CA ASP A 478 32.19 20.85 -12.01
C ASP A 478 32.19 19.33 -11.75
N ALA A 479 32.57 18.91 -10.54
CA ALA A 479 32.66 17.48 -10.19
C ALA A 479 31.32 16.76 -10.08
N TRP A 480 30.19 17.51 -10.10
CA TRP A 480 28.86 16.97 -9.93
C TRP A 480 27.89 17.47 -11.00
N PHE A 481 27.17 16.58 -11.69
CA PHE A 481 26.38 16.89 -12.87
C PHE A 481 24.86 16.68 -12.74
N PHE A 482 24.37 16.16 -11.61
CA PHE A 482 22.94 15.94 -11.39
C PHE A 482 22.48 16.46 -10.03
N ASP A 483 21.16 16.62 -9.88
CA ASP A 483 20.52 17.01 -8.65
C ASP A 483 19.28 16.16 -8.39
N VAL A 484 18.76 16.21 -7.16
CA VAL A 484 17.46 15.67 -6.83
C VAL A 484 16.44 16.80 -6.86
N LEU A 485 15.30 16.55 -7.50
CA LEU A 485 14.17 17.48 -7.45
C LEU A 485 13.61 17.53 -6.04
N GLN A 486 13.87 18.64 -5.33
CA GLN A 486 13.45 18.84 -3.93
C GLN A 486 13.55 20.32 -3.54
N PRO A 487 12.85 20.76 -2.48
CA PRO A 487 13.05 22.07 -1.89
C PRO A 487 14.52 22.30 -1.49
N THR A 488 15.00 23.50 -1.66
CA THR A 488 16.34 23.91 -1.17
C THR A 488 16.28 24.34 0.28
N GLU A 489 15.19 24.99 0.66
CA GLU A 489 14.88 25.46 2.01
C GLU A 489 13.44 25.07 2.36
N VAL A 490 13.16 24.84 3.61
CA VAL A 490 11.83 24.58 4.14
C VAL A 490 11.59 25.43 5.39
N GLN A 491 10.32 25.74 5.64
CA GLN A 491 9.90 26.48 6.83
C GLN A 491 8.96 25.62 7.65
N ASP A 492 9.22 25.54 8.92
CA ASP A 492 8.28 25.00 9.90
C ASP A 492 7.14 26.00 10.11
N SER A 493 5.93 25.63 9.74
CA SER A 493 4.75 26.51 9.83
C SER A 493 4.37 26.85 11.26
N ASP A 494 4.69 25.98 12.24
CA ASP A 494 4.33 26.17 13.64
C ASP A 494 5.29 27.12 14.37
N SER A 495 6.59 26.94 14.16
CA SER A 495 7.62 27.76 14.81
C SER A 495 8.06 28.97 13.96
N GLY A 496 7.79 28.96 12.65
CA GLY A 496 8.30 29.93 11.70
C GLY A 496 9.79 29.78 11.38
N GLN A 497 10.46 28.76 11.94
CA GLN A 497 11.89 28.51 11.73
C GLN A 497 12.14 28.01 10.29
N ARG A 498 13.21 28.54 9.67
CA ARG A 498 13.69 28.10 8.35
C ARG A 498 14.90 27.19 8.51
N TYR A 499 14.96 26.19 7.64
CA TYR A 499 16.06 25.24 7.57
C TYR A 499 16.50 25.08 6.10
N SER A 500 17.78 24.84 5.89
CA SER A 500 18.20 24.19 4.64
C SER A 500 17.56 22.79 4.60
N PHE A 501 17.32 22.24 3.42
CA PHE A 501 16.73 20.90 3.32
C PHE A 501 17.55 19.83 4.05
N GLU A 502 18.87 19.94 3.99
CA GLU A 502 19.79 19.01 4.64
C GLU A 502 19.67 19.03 6.18
N GLU A 503 19.48 20.21 6.76
CA GLU A 503 19.41 20.39 8.21
C GLU A 503 18.01 20.22 8.78
N ALA A 504 16.98 20.28 7.95
CA ALA A 504 15.60 20.17 8.38
C ALA A 504 15.35 18.86 9.15
N PRO A 505 14.60 18.86 10.27
CA PRO A 505 14.24 17.66 10.98
C PRO A 505 13.49 16.68 10.08
N VAL A 506 13.82 15.39 10.16
CA VAL A 506 13.12 14.34 9.38
C VAL A 506 11.63 14.32 9.73
N SER A 507 11.30 14.51 11.00
CA SER A 507 9.91 14.62 11.48
C SER A 507 9.13 15.75 10.83
N LEU A 508 9.75 16.91 10.59
CA LEU A 508 9.14 18.02 9.88
C LEU A 508 8.88 17.63 8.41
N LEU A 509 9.90 17.10 7.72
CA LEU A 509 9.81 16.72 6.31
C LEU A 509 8.83 15.57 6.05
N SER A 510 8.68 14.64 7.00
CA SER A 510 7.78 13.50 6.85
C SER A 510 6.32 13.79 7.19
N HIS A 511 6.02 14.88 7.91
CA HIS A 511 4.64 15.17 8.35
C HIS A 511 4.06 16.47 7.79
N SER A 512 4.88 17.38 7.29
CA SER A 512 4.41 18.67 6.77
C SER A 512 4.36 18.68 5.24
N ALA A 513 3.14 18.63 4.69
CA ALA A 513 2.91 18.79 3.26
C ALA A 513 3.38 20.16 2.74
N ASP A 514 3.41 21.18 3.60
CA ASP A 514 3.89 22.52 3.27
C ASP A 514 5.35 22.55 2.84
N CYS A 515 6.17 21.65 3.41
CA CYS A 515 7.58 21.52 3.00
C CYS A 515 7.75 21.11 1.53
N TRP A 516 6.75 20.48 0.94
CA TRP A 516 6.80 19.93 -0.42
C TRP A 516 5.91 20.67 -1.41
N SER A 517 5.21 21.72 -0.96
CA SER A 517 4.26 22.48 -1.77
C SER A 517 4.94 23.26 -2.87
N LEU A 518 4.34 23.26 -4.07
CA LEU A 518 4.78 24.04 -5.20
C LEU A 518 4.28 25.48 -5.03
N ARG A 519 5.18 26.42 -4.72
CA ARG A 519 4.82 27.81 -4.48
C ARG A 519 5.40 28.73 -5.53
N SER A 520 4.60 29.69 -6.00
CA SER A 520 5.07 30.79 -6.84
C SER A 520 6.18 31.56 -6.13
N GLY A 521 7.23 31.94 -6.86
CA GLY A 521 8.42 32.60 -6.35
C GLY A 521 9.56 31.67 -5.91
N GLU A 522 9.29 30.38 -5.68
CA GLU A 522 10.31 29.38 -5.43
C GLU A 522 10.91 28.84 -6.75
N ARG A 523 12.19 28.47 -6.74
CA ARG A 523 12.91 28.05 -7.95
C ARG A 523 13.21 26.57 -8.04
N TRP A 524 13.16 25.86 -6.91
CA TRP A 524 13.57 24.46 -6.82
C TRP A 524 12.74 23.52 -7.70
N HIS A 525 11.48 23.86 -7.98
CA HIS A 525 10.59 23.03 -8.80
C HIS A 525 10.65 23.36 -10.30
N GLY A 526 11.26 24.50 -10.69
CA GLY A 526 11.46 24.91 -12.07
C GLY A 526 10.20 25.26 -12.88
N PHE A 527 9.01 25.36 -12.26
CA PHE A 527 7.79 25.84 -12.91
C PHE A 527 7.75 27.36 -12.95
N ALA A 528 7.07 27.90 -13.95
CA ALA A 528 6.82 29.34 -14.06
C ALA A 528 5.80 29.79 -12.99
N ASP A 529 5.97 31.00 -12.46
CA ASP A 529 5.12 31.55 -11.42
C ASP A 529 3.64 31.62 -11.84
N ASP A 530 3.37 31.99 -13.09
CA ASP A 530 2.00 32.07 -13.64
C ASP A 530 1.29 30.69 -13.70
N ASP A 531 2.04 29.62 -13.85
CA ASP A 531 1.49 28.26 -13.90
C ASP A 531 1.07 27.76 -12.50
N LEU A 532 1.58 28.38 -11.43
CA LEU A 532 1.34 27.99 -10.05
C LEU A 532 0.33 28.90 -9.32
N VAL A 533 -0.24 29.88 -9.99
CA VAL A 533 -1.26 30.76 -9.39
C VAL A 533 -2.46 29.92 -8.96
N GLU A 534 -2.88 30.06 -7.69
CA GLU A 534 -3.95 29.31 -7.04
C GLU A 534 -3.72 27.78 -7.05
N THR A 535 -2.51 27.29 -7.36
CA THR A 535 -2.21 25.86 -7.38
C THR A 535 -1.88 25.38 -5.97
N ASN A 536 -2.57 24.34 -5.52
CA ASN A 536 -2.31 23.69 -4.24
C ASN A 536 -1.80 22.26 -4.50
N SER A 537 -0.67 22.18 -5.20
CA SER A 537 0.00 20.91 -5.51
C SER A 537 1.29 20.79 -4.71
N MET A 538 1.73 19.56 -4.50
CA MET A 538 2.99 19.26 -3.81
C MET A 538 3.80 18.20 -4.56
N LEU A 539 5.08 18.11 -4.25
CA LEU A 539 5.94 17.00 -4.63
C LEU A 539 5.80 15.88 -3.58
N ASP A 540 5.57 14.67 -4.02
CA ASP A 540 5.58 13.47 -3.18
C ASP A 540 7.03 13.10 -2.80
N PRO A 541 7.40 13.09 -1.51
CA PRO A 541 8.76 12.80 -1.09
C PRO A 541 9.25 11.39 -1.45
N VAL A 542 8.35 10.41 -1.55
CA VAL A 542 8.68 9.00 -1.88
C VAL A 542 9.19 8.89 -3.32
N LYS A 543 8.75 9.79 -4.22
CA LYS A 543 9.20 9.79 -5.62
C LYS A 543 10.45 10.65 -5.80
N VAL A 544 11.60 9.99 -5.85
CA VAL A 544 12.89 10.65 -5.99
C VAL A 544 13.22 10.82 -7.48
N THR A 545 13.03 12.03 -7.99
CA THR A 545 13.34 12.39 -9.38
C THR A 545 14.71 13.06 -9.46
N LEU A 546 15.59 12.50 -10.30
CA LEU A 546 16.90 13.10 -10.59
C LEU A 546 16.79 14.09 -11.75
N THR A 547 17.42 15.22 -11.62
CA THR A 547 17.56 16.24 -12.67
C THR A 547 19.02 16.38 -13.09
N CYS A 548 19.26 16.67 -14.35
CA CYS A 548 20.61 16.90 -14.89
C CYS A 548 20.68 18.34 -15.44
N PRO A 549 20.83 19.36 -14.58
CA PRO A 549 20.72 20.77 -14.99
C PRO A 549 21.82 21.22 -15.96
N GLY A 550 22.93 20.50 -16.04
CA GLY A 550 24.01 20.78 -16.98
C GLY A 550 23.82 20.23 -18.40
N ILE A 551 22.80 19.40 -18.63
CA ILE A 551 22.50 18.79 -19.92
C ILE A 551 21.37 19.54 -20.57
N GLY A 552 21.68 20.36 -21.55
CA GLY A 552 20.68 21.09 -22.35
C GLY A 552 19.93 20.15 -23.31
N PRO A 553 18.79 20.58 -23.90
CA PRO A 553 17.98 19.75 -24.79
C PRO A 553 18.68 19.31 -26.09
N LYS A 554 19.91 19.73 -26.30
CA LYS A 554 20.77 19.32 -27.43
C LYS A 554 21.98 18.46 -27.01
N GLY A 555 22.03 18.02 -25.76
CA GLY A 555 23.15 17.25 -25.18
C GLY A 555 24.25 18.13 -24.62
#